data_0a1ddfba72d882bbaa1cdbcb4e6dd336
#
_entry.id   0a1ddfba72d882bbaa1cdbcb4e6dd336
#
_cell.length_a   1.000
_cell.length_b   1.000
_cell.length_c   1.000
_cell.angle_alpha   90.00
_cell.angle_beta   90.00
_cell.angle_gamma   90.00
#
_symmetry.space_group_name_H-M   'P 1'
#
loop_
_entity.id
_entity.type
_entity.pdbx_description
1 polymer ?
#
loop_
_entity_poly.entity_id
_entity_poly.type
_entity_poly.pdbx_seq_one_letter_code
_entity_poly.pdbx_strand_id
1 'polypeptide(L)'
;MQQVDIKAAHAAHNHAAGYGRLPNPNTRLYELLLRVRPCQLAGALKTGLRIRRRHVVTRTGHTFFVDPVSVLGISLLRDGIHESQMTKLLYTLLRPSDTFLDVGGNEGYFSVIASTLVAEGAVHCIEPQGRLQPVLRRHFELNGATSAIAHRTALSDRNGTIDLFMRPSTNTGASSMFRHWKIGSATETVPCTTLDAFFNETNLGQVRLMKVDCEGAECLVVAGGADVLKSGCIDFIAMEYHRSICGAARCESTHSTLVGAGYRLSKPGGQFIYHLPGLEDDLKGLE
;
A
#
# COMPACT_ATOMS: atom_id res chain seq x y z
N MET A 1 17.51 22.40 -15.02
CA MET A 1 16.54 21.34 -14.72
C MET A 1 17.03 20.08 -15.42
N GLN A 2 17.75 19.22 -14.69
CA GLN A 2 18.18 17.93 -15.23
C GLN A 2 17.00 16.97 -15.10
N GLN A 3 16.43 16.57 -16.22
CA GLN A 3 15.55 15.40 -16.30
C GLN A 3 16.36 14.21 -15.77
N VAL A 4 16.01 13.70 -14.59
CA VAL A 4 16.58 12.45 -14.09
C VAL A 4 16.18 11.40 -15.12
N ASP A 5 17.15 10.91 -15.87
CA ASP A 5 16.93 9.89 -16.89
C ASP A 5 16.51 8.60 -16.20
N ILE A 6 15.20 8.37 -16.15
CA ILE A 6 14.57 7.17 -15.58
C ILE A 6 15.15 5.91 -16.24
N LYS A 7 15.59 5.99 -17.50
CA LYS A 7 16.32 4.92 -18.20
C LYS A 7 17.73 4.75 -17.64
N ALA A 8 18.39 5.82 -17.21
CA ALA A 8 19.72 5.75 -16.59
C ALA A 8 19.64 5.21 -15.15
N ALA A 9 18.61 5.59 -14.39
CA ALA A 9 18.34 4.98 -13.07
C ALA A 9 17.98 3.49 -13.21
N HIS A 10 17.18 3.12 -14.21
CA HIS A 10 16.90 1.72 -14.55
C HIS A 10 18.15 0.97 -15.06
N ALA A 11 19.00 1.60 -15.86
CA ALA A 11 20.21 1.00 -16.41
C ALA A 11 21.33 0.88 -15.36
N ALA A 12 21.52 1.87 -14.50
CA ALA A 12 22.46 1.81 -13.39
C ALA A 12 22.06 0.73 -12.36
N HIS A 13 20.75 0.56 -12.13
CA HIS A 13 20.21 -0.51 -11.27
C HIS A 13 20.39 -1.90 -11.89
N ASN A 14 20.23 -2.03 -13.21
CA ASN A 14 20.44 -3.31 -13.92
C ASN A 14 21.92 -3.71 -14.00
N HIS A 15 22.86 -2.78 -13.95
CA HIS A 15 24.30 -3.08 -13.98
C HIS A 15 24.88 -3.44 -12.59
N ALA A 16 24.30 -2.94 -11.49
CA ALA A 16 24.70 -3.33 -10.14
C ALA A 16 24.12 -4.67 -9.69
N ALA A 17 23.09 -5.17 -10.35
CA ALA A 17 22.37 -6.40 -10.02
C ALA A 17 22.65 -7.53 -11.02
N GLY A 18 23.91 -7.94 -11.12
CA GLY A 18 24.31 -9.25 -11.66
C GLY A 18 23.81 -10.43 -10.80
N TYR A 19 22.64 -10.30 -10.18
CA TYR A 19 21.97 -11.34 -9.43
C TYR A 19 20.71 -11.81 -10.18
N GLY A 20 20.92 -12.63 -11.19
CA GLY A 20 19.93 -13.61 -11.62
C GLY A 20 19.64 -14.54 -10.45
N ARG A 21 18.83 -14.11 -9.49
CA ARG A 21 18.41 -14.96 -8.38
C ARG A 21 17.56 -16.08 -8.94
N LEU A 22 18.09 -17.30 -8.89
CA LEU A 22 17.28 -18.50 -8.98
C LEU A 22 16.11 -18.38 -7.98
N PRO A 23 14.88 -18.74 -8.35
CA PRO A 23 13.76 -18.74 -7.42
C PRO A 23 14.16 -19.52 -6.17
N ASN A 24 13.88 -18.97 -5.00
CA ASN A 24 14.20 -19.62 -3.72
C ASN A 24 13.55 -21.02 -3.75
N PRO A 25 14.31 -22.11 -3.61
CA PRO A 25 13.79 -23.49 -3.77
C PRO A 25 12.63 -23.79 -2.80
N ASN A 26 12.51 -23.04 -1.71
CA ASN A 26 11.45 -23.19 -0.71
C ASN A 26 10.17 -22.41 -1.03
N THR A 27 10.11 -21.64 -2.11
CA THR A 27 8.93 -20.78 -2.40
C THR A 27 7.67 -21.63 -2.57
N ARG A 28 7.75 -22.80 -3.20
CA ARG A 28 6.62 -23.73 -3.32
C ARG A 28 6.09 -24.21 -1.97
N LEU A 29 6.99 -24.51 -1.02
CA LEU A 29 6.59 -24.86 0.36
C LEU A 29 5.85 -23.70 1.03
N TYR A 30 6.32 -22.48 0.89
CA TYR A 30 5.68 -21.29 1.47
C TYR A 30 4.30 -21.04 0.85
N GLU A 31 4.15 -21.21 -0.46
CA GLU A 31 2.86 -21.15 -1.14
C GLU A 31 1.88 -22.22 -0.66
N LEU A 32 2.35 -23.46 -0.45
CA LEU A 32 1.54 -24.52 0.12
C LEU A 32 1.09 -24.18 1.54
N LEU A 33 2.00 -23.70 2.40
CA LEU A 33 1.67 -23.30 3.77
C LEU A 33 0.66 -22.14 3.80
N LEU A 34 0.75 -21.19 2.86
CA LEU A 34 -0.23 -20.09 2.76
C LEU A 34 -1.65 -20.60 2.46
N ARG A 35 -1.77 -21.72 1.76
CA ARG A 35 -3.06 -22.35 1.39
C ARG A 35 -3.64 -23.24 2.48
N VAL A 36 -2.87 -23.61 3.51
CA VAL A 36 -3.34 -24.49 4.60
C VAL A 36 -4.52 -23.86 5.34
N ARG A 37 -5.54 -24.66 5.56
CA ARG A 37 -6.74 -24.27 6.35
C ARG A 37 -7.02 -25.32 7.43
N PRO A 38 -7.43 -24.93 8.63
CA PRO A 38 -7.55 -23.55 9.09
C PRO A 38 -6.17 -22.85 9.21
N CYS A 39 -6.13 -21.53 9.15
CA CYS A 39 -4.88 -20.75 9.13
C CYS A 39 -4.01 -20.89 10.38
N GLN A 40 -4.61 -21.31 11.53
CA GLN A 40 -3.91 -21.65 12.77
C GLN A 40 -2.96 -22.84 12.57
N LEU A 41 -3.36 -23.81 11.75
CA LEU A 41 -2.51 -24.96 11.39
C LEU A 41 -1.30 -24.50 10.55
N ALA A 42 -1.49 -23.57 9.64
CA ALA A 42 -0.39 -22.95 8.91
C ALA A 42 0.63 -22.28 9.85
N GLY A 43 0.15 -21.58 10.88
CA GLY A 43 0.97 -20.97 11.91
C GLY A 43 1.76 -22.01 12.73
N ALA A 44 1.10 -23.11 13.14
CA ALA A 44 1.75 -24.19 13.89
C ALA A 44 2.82 -24.90 13.03
N LEU A 45 2.52 -25.21 11.77
CA LEU A 45 3.49 -25.80 10.83
C LEU A 45 4.68 -24.88 10.59
N LYS A 46 4.44 -23.58 10.39
CA LYS A 46 5.49 -22.58 10.24
C LYS A 46 6.42 -22.55 11.45
N THR A 47 5.85 -22.61 12.69
CA THR A 47 6.62 -22.64 13.93
C THR A 47 7.43 -23.95 14.04
N GLY A 48 6.81 -25.11 13.80
CA GLY A 48 7.49 -26.41 13.81
C GLY A 48 8.62 -26.51 12.79
N LEU A 49 8.45 -25.93 11.60
CA LEU A 49 9.47 -25.85 10.56
C LEU A 49 10.50 -24.74 10.80
N ARG A 50 10.39 -24.00 11.92
CA ARG A 50 11.29 -22.89 12.28
C ARG A 50 11.41 -21.82 11.18
N ILE A 51 10.34 -21.61 10.41
CA ILE A 51 10.32 -20.57 9.37
C ILE A 51 10.19 -19.21 10.04
N ARG A 52 11.23 -18.38 9.88
CA ARG A 52 11.33 -17.03 10.48
C ARG A 52 11.35 -15.99 9.38
N ARG A 53 11.05 -14.73 9.74
CA ARG A 53 11.27 -13.57 8.87
C ARG A 53 12.72 -13.53 8.39
N ARG A 54 12.91 -13.07 7.17
CA ARG A 54 14.24 -12.93 6.54
C ARG A 54 14.35 -11.66 5.72
N HIS A 55 15.57 -11.21 5.52
CA HIS A 55 15.84 -10.11 4.61
C HIS A 55 15.74 -10.58 3.16
N VAL A 56 15.11 -9.75 2.35
CA VAL A 56 14.99 -9.92 0.88
C VAL A 56 15.31 -8.58 0.24
N VAL A 57 16.19 -8.59 -0.76
CA VAL A 57 16.45 -7.42 -1.61
C VAL A 57 15.58 -7.56 -2.85
N THR A 58 14.79 -6.55 -3.12
CA THR A 58 13.85 -6.49 -4.25
C THR A 58 14.57 -6.17 -5.56
N ARG A 59 13.85 -6.29 -6.68
CA ARG A 59 14.35 -5.82 -8.00
C ARG A 59 14.56 -4.30 -8.04
N THR A 60 13.87 -3.57 -7.17
CA THR A 60 14.01 -2.12 -7.02
C THR A 60 15.15 -1.72 -6.08
N GLY A 61 15.94 -2.69 -5.59
CA GLY A 61 17.10 -2.46 -4.73
C GLY A 61 16.79 -2.28 -3.24
N HIS A 62 15.51 -2.26 -2.85
CA HIS A 62 15.09 -2.08 -1.46
C HIS A 62 15.18 -3.38 -0.67
N THR A 63 15.48 -3.25 0.62
CA THR A 63 15.60 -4.39 1.54
C THR A 63 14.37 -4.48 2.45
N PHE A 64 13.74 -5.65 2.48
CA PHE A 64 12.59 -5.92 3.34
C PHE A 64 12.85 -7.10 4.27
N PHE A 65 12.37 -7.02 5.51
CA PHE A 65 12.39 -8.09 6.49
C PHE A 65 11.02 -8.77 6.53
N VAL A 66 10.82 -9.75 5.63
CA VAL A 66 9.51 -10.32 5.36
C VAL A 66 9.28 -11.69 6.01
N ASP A 67 8.02 -11.99 6.29
CA ASP A 67 7.57 -13.33 6.59
C ASP A 67 7.49 -14.14 5.28
N PRO A 68 8.28 -15.23 5.11
CA PRO A 68 8.25 -16.04 3.90
C PRO A 68 6.88 -16.66 3.58
N VAL A 69 6.04 -16.86 4.60
CA VAL A 69 4.69 -17.43 4.47
C VAL A 69 3.64 -16.30 4.51
N SER A 70 3.93 -15.15 3.91
CA SER A 70 2.97 -14.07 3.71
C SER A 70 2.82 -13.76 2.22
N VAL A 71 1.73 -13.08 1.86
CA VAL A 71 1.49 -12.66 0.47
C VAL A 71 2.65 -11.79 -0.03
N LEU A 72 3.04 -10.76 0.72
CA LEU A 72 4.18 -9.91 0.38
C LEU A 72 5.49 -10.74 0.33
N GLY A 73 5.75 -11.55 1.36
CA GLY A 73 6.99 -12.34 1.42
C GLY A 73 7.15 -13.31 0.26
N ILE A 74 6.08 -14.01 -0.14
CA ILE A 74 6.09 -14.91 -1.30
C ILE A 74 6.35 -14.12 -2.59
N SER A 75 5.65 -13.01 -2.78
CA SER A 75 5.80 -12.15 -3.95
C SER A 75 7.26 -11.67 -4.09
N LEU A 76 7.86 -11.17 -3.02
CA LEU A 76 9.24 -10.69 -3.04
C LEU A 76 10.27 -11.83 -3.22
N LEU A 77 10.03 -13.01 -2.63
CA LEU A 77 10.94 -14.16 -2.76
C LEU A 77 10.88 -14.82 -4.14
N ARG A 78 9.71 -14.81 -4.78
CA ARG A 78 9.49 -15.43 -6.09
C ARG A 78 9.83 -14.47 -7.22
N ASP A 79 9.27 -13.26 -7.16
CA ASP A 79 9.28 -12.31 -8.28
C ASP A 79 10.23 -11.14 -8.05
N GLY A 80 10.66 -10.90 -6.80
CA GLY A 80 11.49 -9.76 -6.40
C GLY A 80 10.74 -8.42 -6.46
N ILE A 81 9.43 -8.45 -6.69
CA ILE A 81 8.57 -7.28 -6.80
C ILE A 81 7.16 -7.66 -6.31
N HIS A 82 6.46 -6.71 -5.73
CA HIS A 82 5.06 -6.87 -5.33
C HIS A 82 4.22 -5.86 -6.11
N GLU A 83 3.08 -6.31 -6.65
CA GLU A 83 2.16 -5.48 -7.44
C GLU A 83 2.88 -4.57 -8.43
N SER A 84 3.44 -5.18 -9.48
CA SER A 84 4.30 -4.49 -10.45
C SER A 84 3.65 -3.27 -11.11
N GLN A 85 2.33 -3.27 -11.31
CA GLN A 85 1.59 -2.14 -11.89
C GLN A 85 1.59 -0.94 -10.94
N MET A 86 1.28 -1.15 -9.63
CA MET A 86 1.34 -0.08 -8.64
C MET A 86 2.77 0.44 -8.45
N THR A 87 3.76 -0.47 -8.44
CA THR A 87 5.18 -0.08 -8.42
C THR A 87 5.52 0.79 -9.64
N LYS A 88 5.11 0.40 -10.84
CA LYS A 88 5.32 1.20 -12.06
C LYS A 88 4.65 2.57 -11.97
N LEU A 89 3.44 2.65 -11.39
CA LEU A 89 2.73 3.90 -11.17
C LEU A 89 3.53 4.88 -10.30
N LEU A 90 4.12 4.41 -9.18
CA LEU A 90 4.98 5.25 -8.34
C LEU A 90 6.12 5.87 -9.13
N TYR A 91 6.88 5.06 -9.88
CA TYR A 91 8.00 5.54 -10.71
C TYR A 91 7.57 6.49 -11.82
N THR A 92 6.35 6.35 -12.32
CA THR A 92 5.82 7.22 -13.38
C THR A 92 5.39 8.57 -12.83
N LEU A 93 4.70 8.61 -11.70
CA LEU A 93 4.04 9.82 -11.21
C LEU A 93 4.87 10.63 -10.21
N LEU A 94 5.67 9.98 -9.34
CA LEU A 94 6.33 10.68 -8.23
C LEU A 94 7.61 11.40 -8.67
N ARG A 95 7.82 12.59 -8.10
CA ARG A 95 8.97 13.47 -8.28
C ARG A 95 9.58 13.81 -6.92
N PRO A 96 10.83 14.28 -6.84
CA PRO A 96 11.55 14.48 -5.58
C PRO A 96 10.84 15.32 -4.52
N SER A 97 10.10 16.36 -4.91
CA SER A 97 9.41 17.27 -4.00
C SER A 97 7.95 16.90 -3.70
N ASP A 98 7.46 15.77 -4.26
CA ASP A 98 6.07 15.37 -4.14
C ASP A 98 5.73 14.82 -2.75
N THR A 99 4.44 14.79 -2.44
CA THR A 99 3.89 14.06 -1.30
C THR A 99 3.14 12.82 -1.78
N PHE A 100 3.43 11.69 -1.16
CA PHE A 100 2.73 10.42 -1.35
C PHE A 100 1.97 10.02 -0.09
N LEU A 101 0.69 9.68 -0.25
CA LEU A 101 -0.18 9.20 0.83
C LEU A 101 -0.53 7.73 0.58
N ASP A 102 -0.05 6.82 1.46
CA ASP A 102 -0.24 5.37 1.39
C ASP A 102 -1.28 4.93 2.42
N VAL A 103 -2.55 4.85 2.00
CA VAL A 103 -3.66 4.47 2.88
C VAL A 103 -3.86 2.96 2.82
N GLY A 104 -3.60 2.30 3.96
CA GLY A 104 -3.48 0.85 4.06
C GLY A 104 -2.06 0.38 3.73
N GLY A 105 -1.05 1.06 4.28
CA GLY A 105 0.36 0.82 3.95
C GLY A 105 0.90 -0.55 4.35
N ASN A 106 0.17 -1.32 5.17
CA ASN A 106 0.53 -2.67 5.61
C ASN A 106 1.98 -2.76 6.13
N GLU A 107 2.85 -3.56 5.50
CA GLU A 107 4.29 -3.66 5.85
C GLU A 107 5.15 -2.54 5.20
N GLY A 108 4.56 -1.54 4.56
CA GLY A 108 5.24 -0.33 4.04
C GLY A 108 5.97 -0.53 2.71
N TYR A 109 5.60 -1.51 1.90
CA TYR A 109 6.29 -1.79 0.63
C TYR A 109 6.30 -0.57 -0.30
N PHE A 110 5.14 0.02 -0.56
CA PHE A 110 5.03 1.19 -1.44
C PHE A 110 5.58 2.45 -0.80
N SER A 111 5.38 2.62 0.52
CA SER A 111 5.95 3.75 1.26
C SER A 111 7.48 3.78 1.22
N VAL A 112 8.16 2.63 1.31
CA VAL A 112 9.62 2.54 1.18
C VAL A 112 10.07 2.93 -0.22
N ILE A 113 9.43 2.42 -1.27
CA ILE A 113 9.77 2.78 -2.65
C ILE A 113 9.54 4.26 -2.89
N ALA A 114 8.37 4.77 -2.49
CA ALA A 114 8.03 6.17 -2.64
C ALA A 114 9.03 7.09 -1.95
N SER A 115 9.52 6.74 -0.74
CA SER A 115 10.48 7.56 0.00
C SER A 115 11.79 7.79 -0.73
N THR A 116 12.21 6.88 -1.62
CA THR A 116 13.39 7.09 -2.46
C THR A 116 13.13 7.96 -3.68
N LEU A 117 11.87 8.05 -4.10
CA LEU A 117 11.44 8.89 -5.24
C LEU A 117 11.15 10.33 -4.79
N VAL A 118 10.64 10.51 -3.56
CA VAL A 118 10.27 11.82 -2.99
C VAL A 118 11.27 12.24 -1.90
N ALA A 119 12.56 12.23 -2.24
CA ALA A 119 13.64 12.50 -1.27
C ALA A 119 13.59 13.90 -0.64
N GLU A 120 12.98 14.88 -1.30
CA GLU A 120 12.79 16.27 -0.87
C GLU A 120 11.35 16.55 -0.41
N GLY A 121 10.45 15.57 -0.56
CA GLY A 121 9.04 15.63 -0.22
C GLY A 121 8.70 14.82 1.03
N ALA A 122 7.49 14.25 1.05
CA ALA A 122 7.01 13.47 2.19
C ALA A 122 6.25 12.21 1.77
N VAL A 123 6.35 11.17 2.61
CA VAL A 123 5.52 9.95 2.51
C VAL A 123 4.76 9.78 3.82
N HIS A 124 3.44 9.73 3.75
CA HIS A 124 2.59 9.42 4.88
C HIS A 124 2.01 8.01 4.72
N CYS A 125 2.51 7.08 5.53
CA CYS A 125 2.06 5.68 5.54
C CYS A 125 1.02 5.50 6.65
N ILE A 126 -0.22 5.25 6.29
CA ILE A 126 -1.33 5.07 7.22
C ILE A 126 -1.62 3.58 7.35
N GLU A 127 -1.35 3.01 8.52
CA GLU A 127 -1.58 1.61 8.84
C GLU A 127 -2.04 1.46 10.30
N PRO A 128 -3.29 1.05 10.54
CA PRO A 128 -3.85 1.00 11.90
C PRO A 128 -3.31 -0.15 12.76
N GLN A 129 -2.87 -1.26 12.18
CA GLN A 129 -2.48 -2.46 12.93
C GLN A 129 -1.24 -2.21 13.80
N GLY A 130 -1.40 -2.28 15.12
CA GLY A 130 -0.30 -2.07 16.08
C GLY A 130 0.86 -3.05 15.88
N ARG A 131 0.57 -4.32 15.51
CA ARG A 131 1.57 -5.37 15.24
C ARG A 131 2.47 -5.07 14.03
N LEU A 132 2.02 -4.23 13.08
CA LEU A 132 2.79 -3.87 11.89
C LEU A 132 3.70 -2.64 12.12
N GLN A 133 3.43 -1.82 13.12
CA GLN A 133 4.22 -0.62 13.38
C GLN A 133 5.72 -0.88 13.59
N PRO A 134 6.16 -1.92 14.34
CA PRO A 134 7.58 -2.26 14.43
C PRO A 134 8.17 -2.72 13.09
N VAL A 135 7.38 -3.41 12.26
CA VAL A 135 7.81 -3.89 10.93
C VAL A 135 8.01 -2.72 9.98
N LEU A 136 7.04 -1.79 9.93
CA LEU A 136 7.11 -0.55 9.17
C LEU A 136 8.36 0.26 9.51
N ARG A 137 8.57 0.57 10.79
CA ARG A 137 9.78 1.28 11.26
C ARG A 137 11.05 0.57 10.83
N ARG A 138 11.10 -0.76 10.98
CA ARG A 138 12.25 -1.56 10.55
C ARG A 138 12.50 -1.46 9.05
N HIS A 139 11.45 -1.46 8.21
CA HIS A 139 11.60 -1.31 6.77
C HIS A 139 12.07 0.09 6.39
N PHE A 140 11.58 1.13 7.06
CA PHE A 140 12.06 2.51 6.86
C PHE A 140 13.56 2.63 7.23
N GLU A 141 13.96 2.10 8.40
CA GLU A 141 15.37 2.07 8.83
C GLU A 141 16.28 1.35 7.83
N LEU A 142 15.88 0.13 7.39
CA LEU A 142 16.67 -0.69 6.46
C LEU A 142 16.94 0.00 5.11
N ASN A 143 16.08 0.94 4.73
CA ASN A 143 16.15 1.62 3.44
C ASN A 143 16.52 3.10 3.55
N GLY A 144 16.78 3.62 4.76
CA GLY A 144 17.04 5.04 4.97
C GLY A 144 15.87 5.94 4.54
N ALA A 145 14.63 5.46 4.71
CA ALA A 145 13.40 6.14 4.29
C ALA A 145 13.05 7.30 5.24
N THR A 146 13.87 8.33 5.26
CA THR A 146 13.74 9.47 6.21
C THR A 146 12.58 10.38 5.92
N SER A 147 12.09 10.41 4.68
CA SER A 147 10.89 11.16 4.28
C SER A 147 9.58 10.43 4.62
N ALA A 148 9.64 9.18 5.13
CA ALA A 148 8.47 8.37 5.42
C ALA A 148 8.06 8.44 6.90
N ILE A 149 6.78 8.74 7.14
CA ILE A 149 6.16 8.84 8.46
C ILE A 149 5.07 7.76 8.57
N ALA A 150 5.17 6.89 9.58
CA ALA A 150 4.15 5.88 9.86
C ALA A 150 3.10 6.42 10.84
N HIS A 151 1.84 6.41 10.43
CA HIS A 151 0.69 6.83 11.24
C HIS A 151 -0.11 5.59 11.68
N ARG A 152 -0.17 5.33 12.99
CA ARG A 152 -1.00 4.26 13.55
C ARG A 152 -2.44 4.73 13.70
N THR A 153 -3.12 4.90 12.62
CA THR A 153 -4.54 5.30 12.55
C THR A 153 -5.21 4.66 11.34
N ALA A 154 -6.52 4.58 11.34
CA ALA A 154 -7.31 4.26 10.16
C ALA A 154 -7.91 5.55 9.59
N LEU A 155 -8.03 5.66 8.27
CA LEU A 155 -8.91 6.67 7.67
C LEU A 155 -10.32 6.10 7.54
N SER A 156 -11.31 6.92 7.90
CA SER A 156 -12.73 6.53 7.98
C SER A 156 -13.63 7.73 7.69
N ASP A 157 -14.94 7.52 7.79
CA ASP A 157 -15.98 8.55 7.67
C ASP A 157 -16.18 9.38 8.95
N ARG A 158 -15.43 9.09 10.02
CA ARG A 158 -15.53 9.75 11.33
C ARG A 158 -14.22 9.74 12.10
N ASN A 159 -14.12 10.65 13.06
CA ASN A 159 -13.06 10.64 14.07
C ASN A 159 -13.43 9.77 15.27
N GLY A 160 -12.43 9.20 15.96
CA GLY A 160 -12.60 8.40 17.18
C GLY A 160 -11.86 7.07 17.12
N THR A 161 -12.56 5.98 17.34
CA THR A 161 -12.01 4.62 17.29
C THR A 161 -12.89 3.70 16.45
N ILE A 162 -12.27 2.63 15.91
CA ILE A 162 -12.95 1.61 15.14
C ILE A 162 -12.36 0.23 15.45
N ASP A 163 -13.20 -0.81 15.38
CA ASP A 163 -12.75 -2.18 15.51
C ASP A 163 -12.23 -2.71 14.17
N LEU A 164 -10.99 -3.17 14.18
CA LEU A 164 -10.33 -3.79 13.05
C LEU A 164 -10.36 -5.32 13.25
N PHE A 165 -10.96 -6.05 12.33
CA PHE A 165 -10.97 -7.50 12.32
C PHE A 165 -9.65 -8.02 11.76
N MET A 166 -8.85 -8.63 12.64
CA MET A 166 -7.48 -9.02 12.34
C MET A 166 -7.40 -10.32 11.55
N ARG A 167 -6.59 -10.34 10.53
CA ARG A 167 -6.22 -11.57 9.83
C ARG A 167 -4.91 -12.15 10.37
N PRO A 168 -4.66 -13.46 10.18
CA PRO A 168 -3.40 -14.08 10.56
C PRO A 168 -2.18 -13.40 9.94
N SER A 169 -1.01 -13.62 10.54
CA SER A 169 0.27 -13.06 10.07
C SER A 169 0.65 -13.46 8.64
N THR A 170 0.04 -14.52 8.11
CA THR A 170 0.22 -14.98 6.72
C THR A 170 -0.47 -14.07 5.70
N ASN A 171 -1.44 -13.26 6.12
CA ASN A 171 -2.13 -12.30 5.26
C ASN A 171 -2.58 -11.09 6.08
N THR A 172 -1.63 -10.29 6.51
CA THR A 172 -1.88 -9.09 7.33
C THR A 172 -2.66 -8.03 6.56
N GLY A 173 -2.44 -7.94 5.24
CA GLY A 173 -3.10 -7.01 4.36
C GLY A 173 -4.61 -7.17 4.33
N ALA A 174 -5.14 -8.39 4.47
CA ALA A 174 -6.58 -8.64 4.45
C ALA A 174 -7.32 -8.32 5.78
N SER A 175 -6.70 -7.61 6.74
CA SER A 175 -7.38 -7.13 7.94
C SER A 175 -8.29 -5.96 7.56
N SER A 176 -9.56 -5.97 8.03
CA SER A 176 -10.62 -5.09 7.55
C SER A 176 -11.47 -4.51 8.67
N MET A 177 -12.01 -3.33 8.46
CA MET A 177 -13.05 -2.74 9.30
C MET A 177 -14.41 -3.43 9.14
N PHE A 178 -14.60 -4.24 8.09
CA PHE A 178 -15.82 -5.00 7.86
C PHE A 178 -15.63 -6.47 8.23
N ARG A 179 -16.58 -6.99 9.03
CA ARG A 179 -16.61 -8.40 9.38
C ARG A 179 -17.21 -9.21 8.22
N HIS A 180 -16.39 -9.90 7.45
CA HIS A 180 -16.83 -10.74 6.33
C HIS A 180 -16.50 -12.24 6.47
N TRP A 181 -16.01 -12.69 7.65
CA TRP A 181 -15.84 -14.09 8.01
C TRP A 181 -16.50 -14.41 9.34
N LYS A 182 -17.00 -15.62 9.45
CA LYS A 182 -17.98 -16.00 10.48
C LYS A 182 -17.41 -16.40 11.84
N ILE A 183 -16.13 -16.77 12.02
CA ILE A 183 -15.61 -17.36 13.28
C ILE A 183 -14.20 -16.89 13.60
N GLY A 184 -14.00 -16.43 14.86
CA GLY A 184 -12.69 -16.45 15.54
C GLY A 184 -11.66 -15.41 15.09
N SER A 185 -12.08 -14.27 14.53
CA SER A 185 -11.13 -13.16 14.28
C SER A 185 -10.85 -12.43 15.60
N ALA A 186 -9.59 -12.27 15.94
CA ALA A 186 -9.20 -11.27 16.93
C ALA A 186 -9.60 -9.89 16.41
N THR A 187 -10.06 -9.03 17.31
CA THR A 187 -10.30 -7.61 17.01
C THR A 187 -9.25 -6.76 17.71
N GLU A 188 -8.88 -5.67 17.06
CA GLU A 188 -8.05 -4.61 17.65
C GLU A 188 -8.82 -3.29 17.50
N THR A 189 -9.12 -2.63 18.61
CA THR A 189 -9.68 -1.28 18.57
C THR A 189 -8.56 -0.29 18.28
N VAL A 190 -8.69 0.47 17.20
CA VAL A 190 -7.66 1.39 16.69
C VAL A 190 -8.20 2.81 16.57
N PRO A 191 -7.36 3.84 16.68
CA PRO A 191 -7.75 5.21 16.36
C PRO A 191 -8.21 5.31 14.90
N CYS A 192 -9.20 6.16 14.64
CA CYS A 192 -9.58 6.54 13.29
C CYS A 192 -9.80 8.04 13.19
N THR A 193 -9.56 8.58 12.00
CA THR A 193 -9.79 9.97 11.66
C THR A 193 -10.34 10.08 10.25
N THR A 194 -10.96 11.20 9.91
CA THR A 194 -11.38 11.47 8.53
C THR A 194 -10.19 11.93 7.70
N LEU A 195 -10.28 11.79 6.37
CA LEU A 195 -9.24 12.30 5.47
C LEU A 195 -9.11 13.83 5.62
N ASP A 196 -10.23 14.56 5.75
CA ASP A 196 -10.24 16.00 5.97
C ASP A 196 -9.54 16.40 7.27
N ALA A 197 -9.82 15.69 8.39
CA ALA A 197 -9.15 15.93 9.67
C ALA A 197 -7.66 15.59 9.60
N PHE A 198 -7.30 14.49 8.95
CA PHE A 198 -5.90 14.08 8.77
C PHE A 198 -5.07 15.13 8.00
N PHE A 199 -5.61 15.70 6.93
CA PHE A 199 -4.96 16.79 6.19
C PHE A 199 -4.74 18.01 7.08
N ASN A 200 -5.74 18.40 7.87
CA ASN A 200 -5.65 19.53 8.78
C ASN A 200 -4.62 19.28 9.90
N GLU A 201 -4.67 18.12 10.57
CA GLU A 201 -3.80 17.77 11.70
C GLU A 201 -2.33 17.64 11.28
N THR A 202 -2.07 17.15 10.07
CA THR A 202 -0.71 16.97 9.53
C THR A 202 -0.24 18.17 8.69
N ASN A 203 -1.09 19.18 8.54
CA ASN A 203 -0.85 20.35 7.70
C ASN A 203 -0.40 19.98 6.28
N LEU A 204 -1.06 18.95 5.70
CA LEU A 204 -0.79 18.52 4.34
C LEU A 204 -1.25 19.57 3.33
N GLY A 205 -0.36 19.88 2.39
CA GLY A 205 -0.68 20.67 1.21
C GLY A 205 -1.09 19.79 0.04
N GLN A 206 -0.42 19.98 -1.10
CA GLN A 206 -0.66 19.19 -2.30
C GLN A 206 -0.13 17.77 -2.13
N VAL A 207 -0.94 16.77 -2.47
CA VAL A 207 -0.58 15.36 -2.54
C VAL A 207 -0.56 14.92 -4.00
N ARG A 208 0.59 14.48 -4.48
CA ARG A 208 0.73 14.03 -5.87
C ARG A 208 -0.01 12.72 -6.12
N LEU A 209 0.11 11.77 -5.21
CA LEU A 209 -0.52 10.46 -5.34
C LEU A 209 -1.01 9.99 -3.98
N MET A 210 -2.28 9.61 -3.91
CA MET A 210 -2.86 8.85 -2.80
C MET A 210 -3.18 7.43 -3.27
N LYS A 211 -2.57 6.41 -2.64
CA LYS A 211 -3.00 5.02 -2.79
C LYS A 211 -4.06 4.73 -1.73
N VAL A 212 -5.15 4.09 -2.12
CA VAL A 212 -6.22 3.66 -1.19
C VAL A 212 -6.49 2.18 -1.41
N ASP A 213 -6.07 1.39 -0.42
CA ASP A 213 -6.17 -0.06 -0.40
C ASP A 213 -6.36 -0.51 1.06
N CYS A 214 -7.59 -0.47 1.52
CA CYS A 214 -7.96 -0.68 2.93
C CYS A 214 -9.02 -1.78 3.12
N GLU A 215 -8.98 -2.80 2.25
CA GLU A 215 -9.75 -4.03 2.40
C GLU A 215 -11.25 -3.79 2.67
N GLY A 216 -11.83 -2.95 1.81
CA GLY A 216 -13.27 -2.63 1.79
C GLY A 216 -13.64 -1.32 2.46
N ALA A 217 -12.70 -0.64 3.15
CA ALA A 217 -12.97 0.65 3.79
C ALA A 217 -12.77 1.87 2.85
N GLU A 218 -12.48 1.67 1.57
CA GLU A 218 -12.24 2.70 0.58
C GLU A 218 -13.40 3.71 0.53
N CYS A 219 -14.64 3.23 0.65
CA CYS A 219 -15.83 4.07 0.67
C CYS A 219 -15.88 4.99 1.90
N LEU A 220 -15.35 4.55 3.05
CA LEU A 220 -15.32 5.35 4.27
C LEU A 220 -14.22 6.42 4.19
N VAL A 221 -13.06 6.10 3.60
CA VAL A 221 -11.99 7.07 3.33
C VAL A 221 -12.49 8.20 2.45
N VAL A 222 -13.17 7.88 1.34
CA VAL A 222 -13.73 8.87 0.42
C VAL A 222 -14.85 9.68 1.07
N ALA A 223 -15.71 9.06 1.87
CA ALA A 223 -16.78 9.76 2.60
C ALA A 223 -16.23 10.74 3.64
N GLY A 224 -15.09 10.41 4.27
CA GLY A 224 -14.42 11.29 5.24
C GLY A 224 -13.50 12.35 4.62
N GLY A 225 -13.45 12.49 3.29
CA GLY A 225 -12.57 13.41 2.58
C GLY A 225 -13.29 14.41 1.68
N ALA A 226 -14.52 14.77 2.00
CA ALA A 226 -15.36 15.57 1.11
C ALA A 226 -14.76 16.94 0.76
N ASP A 227 -14.12 17.61 1.71
CA ASP A 227 -13.53 18.94 1.52
C ASP A 227 -12.18 18.82 0.78
N VAL A 228 -11.31 17.91 1.22
CA VAL A 228 -10.02 17.63 0.58
C VAL A 228 -10.20 17.22 -0.87
N LEU A 229 -11.14 16.33 -1.17
CA LEU A 229 -11.38 15.87 -2.53
C LEU A 229 -11.90 17.00 -3.45
N LYS A 230 -12.78 17.85 -2.94
CA LYS A 230 -13.32 19.00 -3.70
C LYS A 230 -12.29 20.12 -3.88
N SER A 231 -11.35 20.26 -2.98
CA SER A 231 -10.31 21.30 -3.06
C SER A 231 -9.32 21.07 -4.20
N GLY A 232 -9.24 19.82 -4.74
CA GLY A 232 -8.28 19.46 -5.78
C GLY A 232 -6.84 19.38 -5.29
N CYS A 233 -6.61 19.23 -3.98
CA CYS A 233 -5.25 19.11 -3.43
C CYS A 233 -4.67 17.68 -3.53
N ILE A 234 -5.37 16.74 -4.16
CA ILE A 234 -4.84 15.41 -4.52
C ILE A 234 -4.87 15.25 -6.04
N ASP A 235 -3.71 15.13 -6.66
CA ASP A 235 -3.61 15.02 -8.12
C ASP A 235 -4.12 13.67 -8.65
N PHE A 236 -3.67 12.57 -8.04
CA PHE A 236 -3.98 11.20 -8.41
C PHE A 236 -4.43 10.36 -7.22
N ILE A 237 -5.43 9.51 -7.43
CA ILE A 237 -5.91 8.53 -6.46
C ILE A 237 -5.87 7.15 -7.10
N ALA A 238 -4.97 6.28 -6.65
CA ALA A 238 -4.93 4.87 -7.03
C ALA A 238 -5.82 4.08 -6.09
N MET A 239 -6.95 3.55 -6.60
CA MET A 239 -7.98 2.90 -5.81
C MET A 239 -8.01 1.40 -6.06
N GLU A 240 -7.92 0.59 -5.00
CA GLU A 240 -8.21 -0.83 -5.06
C GLU A 240 -9.60 -1.11 -4.49
N TYR A 241 -10.52 -1.59 -5.32
CA TYR A 241 -11.90 -1.83 -4.91
C TYR A 241 -12.12 -3.27 -4.44
N HIS A 242 -12.43 -3.44 -3.17
CA HIS A 242 -12.77 -4.74 -2.57
C HIS A 242 -14.28 -5.00 -2.60
N ARG A 243 -14.86 -5.15 -3.81
CA ARG A 243 -16.31 -5.32 -4.02
C ARG A 243 -16.92 -6.49 -3.25
N SER A 244 -16.16 -7.57 -3.03
CA SER A 244 -16.61 -8.72 -2.24
C SER A 244 -16.75 -8.43 -0.74
N ILE A 245 -16.14 -7.35 -0.25
CA ILE A 245 -16.12 -6.94 1.16
C ILE A 245 -17.13 -5.81 1.39
N CYS A 246 -16.99 -4.70 0.66
CA CYS A 246 -17.85 -3.52 0.84
C CYS A 246 -19.16 -3.57 0.05
N GLY A 247 -19.24 -4.42 -0.98
CA GLY A 247 -20.40 -4.53 -1.85
C GLY A 247 -20.37 -3.57 -3.06
N ALA A 248 -21.07 -3.94 -4.14
CA ALA A 248 -21.06 -3.19 -5.39
C ALA A 248 -21.61 -1.76 -5.23
N ALA A 249 -22.69 -1.59 -4.49
CA ALA A 249 -23.35 -0.30 -4.31
C ALA A 249 -22.42 0.75 -3.64
N ARG A 250 -21.59 0.33 -2.66
CA ARG A 250 -20.62 1.25 -2.04
C ARG A 250 -19.49 1.61 -3.00
N CYS A 251 -18.99 0.66 -3.81
CA CYS A 251 -17.99 0.97 -4.83
C CYS A 251 -18.53 1.96 -5.87
N GLU A 252 -19.79 1.82 -6.30
CA GLU A 252 -20.46 2.74 -7.23
C GLU A 252 -20.68 4.13 -6.61
N SER A 253 -21.08 4.19 -5.34
CA SER A 253 -21.19 5.44 -4.59
C SER A 253 -19.85 6.14 -4.47
N THR A 254 -18.76 5.39 -4.15
CA THR A 254 -17.39 5.91 -4.08
C THR A 254 -16.95 6.51 -5.42
N HIS A 255 -17.19 5.79 -6.52
CA HIS A 255 -16.94 6.29 -7.87
C HIS A 255 -17.71 7.60 -8.15
N SER A 256 -19.01 7.61 -7.86
CA SER A 256 -19.85 8.80 -8.10
C SER A 256 -19.38 9.99 -7.26
N THR A 257 -18.95 9.77 -6.02
CA THR A 257 -18.41 10.83 -5.14
C THR A 257 -17.13 11.44 -5.73
N LEU A 258 -16.19 10.61 -6.19
CA LEU A 258 -14.94 11.09 -6.80
C LEU A 258 -15.18 11.85 -8.10
N VAL A 259 -16.06 11.33 -8.97
CA VAL A 259 -16.45 12.04 -10.21
C VAL A 259 -17.16 13.36 -9.88
N GLY A 260 -18.06 13.36 -8.89
CA GLY A 260 -18.74 14.56 -8.41
C GLY A 260 -17.80 15.61 -7.78
N ALA A 261 -16.63 15.18 -7.25
CA ALA A 261 -15.56 16.05 -6.78
C ALA A 261 -14.63 16.56 -7.90
N GLY A 262 -14.90 16.19 -9.17
CA GLY A 262 -14.18 16.69 -10.34
C GLY A 262 -13.10 15.74 -10.88
N TYR A 263 -12.92 14.56 -10.31
CA TYR A 263 -11.94 13.58 -10.80
C TYR A 263 -12.44 12.87 -12.06
N ARG A 264 -11.51 12.50 -12.93
CA ARG A 264 -11.71 11.61 -14.07
C ARG A 264 -11.12 10.24 -13.77
N LEU A 265 -11.75 9.18 -14.29
CA LEU A 265 -11.27 7.81 -14.13
C LEU A 265 -10.51 7.34 -15.37
N SER A 266 -9.29 6.88 -15.18
CA SER A 266 -8.49 6.12 -16.15
C SER A 266 -8.21 4.72 -15.59
N LYS A 267 -7.98 3.73 -16.48
CA LYS A 267 -7.72 2.34 -16.06
C LYS A 267 -6.49 1.75 -16.76
N PRO A 268 -5.31 2.37 -16.61
CA PRO A 268 -4.10 1.82 -17.20
C PRO A 268 -3.77 0.46 -16.57
N GLY A 269 -3.50 -0.56 -17.38
CA GLY A 269 -3.24 -1.91 -16.90
C GLY A 269 -4.33 -2.50 -16.00
N GLY A 270 -5.56 -1.99 -16.06
CA GLY A 270 -6.70 -2.43 -15.25
C GLY A 270 -6.80 -1.79 -13.86
N GLN A 271 -5.84 -0.94 -13.44
CA GLN A 271 -5.90 -0.20 -12.17
C GLN A 271 -6.89 0.96 -12.24
N PHE A 272 -7.63 1.20 -11.15
CA PHE A 272 -8.52 2.35 -11.04
C PHE A 272 -7.73 3.57 -10.59
N ILE A 273 -7.43 4.48 -11.52
CA ILE A 273 -6.71 5.72 -11.26
C ILE A 273 -7.66 6.89 -11.49
N TYR A 274 -8.01 7.59 -10.41
CA TYR A 274 -8.71 8.86 -10.49
C TYR A 274 -7.68 9.98 -10.53
N HIS A 275 -7.91 10.99 -11.37
CA HIS A 275 -7.00 12.11 -11.53
C HIS A 275 -7.75 13.41 -11.81
N LEU A 276 -7.16 14.54 -11.48
CA LEU A 276 -7.70 15.84 -11.85
C LEU A 276 -7.62 16.04 -13.37
N PRO A 277 -8.51 16.83 -13.96
CA PRO A 277 -8.49 17.16 -15.38
C PRO A 277 -7.14 17.79 -15.80
N GLY A 278 -6.64 17.38 -16.96
CA GLY A 278 -5.38 17.88 -17.52
C GLY A 278 -4.13 17.09 -17.11
N LEU A 279 -4.28 16.04 -16.29
CA LEU A 279 -3.19 15.17 -15.85
C LEU A 279 -3.17 13.80 -16.57
N GLU A 280 -4.01 13.61 -17.58
CA GLU A 280 -4.14 12.37 -18.35
C GLU A 280 -2.83 11.93 -18.99
N ASP A 281 -2.04 12.92 -19.45
CA ASP A 281 -0.77 12.68 -20.12
C ASP A 281 0.31 12.08 -19.22
N ASP A 282 0.23 12.31 -17.91
CA ASP A 282 1.16 11.73 -16.93
C ASP A 282 0.98 10.22 -16.78
N LEU A 283 -0.15 9.66 -17.21
CA LEU A 283 -0.44 8.23 -17.22
C LEU A 283 0.01 7.52 -18.50
N LYS A 284 0.51 8.25 -19.49
CA LYS A 284 1.02 7.65 -20.73
C LYS A 284 2.17 6.69 -20.44
N GLY A 285 2.10 5.50 -21.07
CA GLY A 285 3.10 4.45 -20.89
C GLY A 285 2.81 3.48 -19.74
N LEU A 286 1.67 3.61 -19.07
CA LEU A 286 1.20 2.65 -18.06
C LEU A 286 0.30 1.54 -18.65
N GLU A 287 -0.01 1.59 -19.93
CA GLU A 287 -0.82 0.61 -20.66
C GLU A 287 -0.18 -0.77 -20.75
#